data_ab268ff418986d1640d3ef433f278e14
#
_entry.id   ab268ff418986d1640d3ef433f278e14
#
_cell.length_a   1.000
_cell.length_b   1.000
_cell.length_c   1.000
_cell.angle_alpha   90.00
_cell.angle_beta   90.00
_cell.angle_gamma   90.00
#
_symmetry.space_group_name_H-M   'P 1'
#
loop_
_entity.id
_entity.type
_entity.pdbx_description
1 polymer ?
#
loop_
_entity_poly.entity_id
_entity_poly.type
_entity_poly.pdbx_seq_one_letter_code
_entity_poly.pdbx_strand_id
1 'polypeptide(L)'
;VTTTDRSDAAPTEGAELTLLFSLGAARSLADPAVAFADARRWSANVGVIANDTRAVEAFVSRHGVENDYAIRRWDKWGTMEAIRESTDTPRHVFIGTGRTDRQIADATDWEYRPVREAADLAGWERRDPADRTPRSGRLSRFRDLVRDRLWWPF
;
A
#
# COMPACT_ATOMS: atom_id res chain seq x y z
N VAL A 1 -35.12 12.04 -12.07
CA VAL A 1 -34.82 11.98 -12.04
C VAL A 1 -33.60 11.93 -12.02
N THR A 2 -33.00 11.94 -12.04
CA THR A 2 -32.00 12.06 -12.05
C THR A 2 -31.00 11.51 -11.62
N THR A 3 -30.65 11.58 -11.14
CA THR A 3 -29.83 11.10 -10.64
C THR A 3 -28.87 10.43 -11.04
N THR A 4 -28.67 9.86 -11.00
CA THR A 4 -27.87 9.18 -11.37
C THR A 4 -26.70 9.28 -11.74
N ASP A 5 -26.22 9.77 -11.86
CA ASP A 5 -25.16 9.86 -12.36
C ASP A 5 -24.08 9.37 -11.72
N ARG A 6 -23.97 9.36 -10.71
CA ARG A 6 -22.93 8.99 -10.15
C ARG A 6 -22.53 7.75 -10.63
N SER A 7 -23.23 7.00 -10.99
CA SER A 7 -22.82 5.79 -11.37
C SER A 7 -22.04 5.81 -12.58
N ASP A 8 -22.07 6.87 -13.24
CA ASP A 8 -21.32 6.87 -14.36
C ASP A 8 -19.97 7.14 -14.12
N ALA A 9 -19.56 7.47 -13.00
CA ALA A 9 -18.22 7.75 -12.72
C ALA A 9 -17.54 6.49 -13.02
N ALA A 10 -16.67 6.46 -13.93
CA ALA A 10 -15.92 5.30 -14.25
C ALA A 10 -15.21 4.87 -13.03
N PRO A 11 -15.10 3.64 -12.73
CA PRO A 11 -14.36 3.17 -11.59
C PRO A 11 -12.94 3.58 -11.82
N THR A 12 -12.35 4.23 -10.85
CA THR A 12 -10.97 4.62 -10.98
C THR A 12 -10.17 3.36 -10.85
N GLU A 13 -8.99 3.35 -11.43
CA GLU A 13 -8.17 2.21 -11.32
C GLU A 13 -7.91 1.89 -9.92
N GLY A 14 -7.87 2.84 -9.05
CA GLY A 14 -7.61 2.62 -7.65
C GLY A 14 -8.67 1.84 -6.93
N ALA A 15 -9.87 1.80 -7.48
CA ALA A 15 -10.94 1.08 -6.81
C ALA A 15 -10.71 -0.43 -6.78
N GLU A 16 -9.75 -0.92 -7.53
CA GLU A 16 -9.52 -2.35 -7.56
C GLU A 16 -8.43 -2.82 -6.61
N LEU A 17 -7.86 -1.93 -5.84
CA LEU A 17 -6.68 -2.29 -5.05
C LEU A 17 -6.79 -1.87 -3.60
N THR A 18 -6.47 -2.80 -2.70
CA THR A 18 -6.25 -2.49 -1.29
C THR A 18 -4.77 -2.68 -1.04
N LEU A 19 -4.12 -1.64 -0.53
CA LEU A 19 -2.68 -1.65 -0.35
C LEU A 19 -2.33 -1.53 1.11
N LEU A 20 -1.50 -2.45 1.61
CA LEU A 20 -1.02 -2.38 2.97
C LEU A 20 0.49 -2.33 2.97
N PHE A 21 1.04 -1.53 3.87
CA PHE A 21 2.48 -1.52 4.10
C PHE A 21 2.75 -2.14 5.46
N SER A 22 3.80 -2.92 5.57
CA SER A 22 4.28 -3.25 6.91
C SER A 22 4.91 -1.97 7.46
N LEU A 23 4.94 -1.83 8.76
CA LEU A 23 5.55 -0.65 9.37
C LEU A 23 7.01 -0.52 8.97
N GLY A 24 7.72 -1.63 8.88
CA GLY A 24 9.11 -1.58 8.42
C GLY A 24 9.24 -1.03 7.02
N ALA A 25 8.34 -1.44 6.13
CA ALA A 25 8.36 -0.93 4.76
C ALA A 25 8.05 0.56 4.74
N ALA A 26 7.04 0.97 5.49
CA ALA A 26 6.67 2.39 5.52
C ALA A 26 7.81 3.25 6.08
N ARG A 27 8.50 2.73 7.09
CA ARG A 27 9.62 3.47 7.68
C ARG A 27 10.81 3.58 6.76
N SER A 28 10.93 2.68 5.80
CA SER A 28 12.06 2.74 4.90
C SER A 28 11.89 3.78 3.81
N LEU A 29 10.71 4.38 3.69
CA LEU A 29 10.49 5.44 2.73
C LEU A 29 11.04 6.75 3.26
N ALA A 30 11.65 7.53 2.37
CA ALA A 30 12.22 8.80 2.80
C ALA A 30 11.14 9.79 3.19
N ASP A 31 10.02 9.77 2.49
CA ASP A 31 8.91 10.67 2.79
C ASP A 31 7.60 9.88 2.78
N PRO A 32 7.28 9.25 3.91
CA PRO A 32 6.06 8.44 3.93
C PRO A 32 4.78 9.21 3.59
N ALA A 33 4.71 10.47 4.00
CA ALA A 33 3.50 11.25 3.73
C ALA A 33 3.26 11.39 2.24
N VAL A 34 4.32 11.64 1.47
CA VAL A 34 4.21 11.78 0.03
C VAL A 34 3.84 10.44 -0.61
N ALA A 35 4.49 9.37 -0.17
CA ALA A 35 4.23 8.07 -0.73
C ALA A 35 2.80 7.61 -0.47
N PHE A 36 2.31 7.84 0.75
CA PHE A 36 0.95 7.44 1.10
C PHE A 36 -0.08 8.28 0.34
N ALA A 37 0.16 9.58 0.22
CA ALA A 37 -0.75 10.42 -0.54
C ALA A 37 -0.80 9.99 -2.00
N ASP A 38 0.36 9.63 -2.56
CA ASP A 38 0.40 9.16 -3.94
C ASP A 38 -0.34 7.84 -4.06
N ALA A 39 -0.09 6.91 -3.14
CA ALA A 39 -0.74 5.60 -3.18
C ALA A 39 -2.26 5.73 -3.11
N ARG A 40 -2.76 6.69 -2.34
CA ARG A 40 -4.21 6.87 -2.23
C ARG A 40 -4.85 7.33 -3.51
N ARG A 41 -4.08 7.89 -4.42
CA ARG A 41 -4.64 8.36 -5.68
C ARG A 41 -4.95 7.19 -6.61
N TRP A 42 -4.35 6.03 -6.38
CA TRP A 42 -4.57 4.88 -7.24
C TRP A 42 -4.90 3.60 -6.46
N SER A 43 -5.31 3.73 -5.20
CA SER A 43 -5.75 2.59 -4.41
C SER A 43 -7.03 2.95 -3.69
N ALA A 44 -7.91 1.99 -3.54
CA ALA A 44 -9.15 2.22 -2.81
C ALA A 44 -8.89 2.39 -1.32
N ASN A 45 -7.98 1.58 -0.78
CA ASN A 45 -7.66 1.62 0.64
C ASN A 45 -6.16 1.54 0.81
N VAL A 46 -5.63 2.25 1.77
CA VAL A 46 -4.20 2.23 2.08
C VAL A 46 -4.03 2.17 3.58
N GLY A 47 -3.19 1.28 4.06
CA GLY A 47 -2.96 1.16 5.48
C GLY A 47 -1.55 0.75 5.80
N VAL A 48 -1.20 0.82 7.09
CA VAL A 48 0.07 0.36 7.59
C VAL A 48 -0.21 -0.48 8.83
N ILE A 49 0.45 -1.62 8.93
CA ILE A 49 0.21 -2.53 10.04
C ILE A 49 1.53 -3.04 10.62
N ALA A 50 1.45 -3.42 11.88
CA ALA A 50 2.55 -4.07 12.58
C ALA A 50 1.95 -4.75 13.80
N ASN A 51 2.71 -5.62 14.42
CA ASN A 51 2.24 -6.24 15.65
C ASN A 51 2.21 -5.24 16.81
N ASP A 52 3.04 -4.22 16.75
CA ASP A 52 3.09 -3.19 17.78
C ASP A 52 2.20 -2.03 17.36
N THR A 53 0.99 -1.98 17.90
CA THR A 53 0.03 -0.95 17.51
C THR A 53 0.48 0.44 17.94
N ARG A 54 1.21 0.55 19.04
CA ARG A 54 1.68 1.86 19.47
C ARG A 54 2.69 2.42 18.49
N ALA A 55 3.53 1.55 17.93
CA ALA A 55 4.49 1.97 16.94
C ALA A 55 3.80 2.45 15.67
N VAL A 56 2.71 1.79 15.30
CA VAL A 56 1.94 2.22 14.14
C VAL A 56 1.32 3.59 14.39
N GLU A 57 0.72 3.77 15.58
CA GLU A 57 0.10 5.04 15.92
C GLU A 57 1.10 6.17 15.94
N ALA A 58 2.29 5.90 16.48
CA ALA A 58 3.33 6.91 16.52
C ALA A 58 3.80 7.28 15.11
N PHE A 59 3.91 6.28 14.23
CA PHE A 59 4.30 6.54 12.85
C PHE A 59 3.25 7.37 12.13
N VAL A 60 1.99 6.99 12.28
CA VAL A 60 0.89 7.68 11.62
C VAL A 60 0.83 9.13 12.09
N SER A 61 0.97 9.35 13.37
CA SER A 61 0.92 10.68 13.93
C SER A 61 2.12 11.51 13.51
N ARG A 62 3.30 10.91 13.54
CA ARG A 62 4.53 11.63 13.21
C ARG A 62 4.54 12.10 11.76
N HIS A 63 4.08 11.29 10.86
CA HIS A 63 4.15 11.60 9.44
C HIS A 63 2.84 12.15 8.88
N GLY A 64 1.81 12.23 9.70
CA GLY A 64 0.54 12.79 9.24
C GLY A 64 -0.10 12.00 8.14
N VAL A 65 0.07 10.66 8.15
CA VAL A 65 -0.54 9.84 7.11
C VAL A 65 -1.86 9.30 7.61
N GLU A 66 -2.73 8.97 6.68
CA GLU A 66 -3.97 8.33 7.04
C GLU A 66 -3.79 6.83 6.97
N ASN A 67 -4.33 6.14 7.92
CA ASN A 67 -4.26 4.69 7.96
C ASN A 67 -5.69 4.17 8.03
N ASP A 68 -6.11 3.49 6.97
CA ASP A 68 -7.48 3.01 6.91
C ASP A 68 -7.72 1.84 7.85
N TYR A 69 -6.67 1.21 8.32
CA TYR A 69 -6.82 0.03 9.15
C TYR A 69 -5.95 0.10 10.38
N ALA A 70 -6.48 -0.36 11.49
CA ALA A 70 -5.73 -0.41 12.73
C ALA A 70 -5.81 -1.80 13.31
N ILE A 71 -4.73 -2.26 13.88
CA ILE A 71 -4.73 -3.51 14.59
C ILE A 71 -5.28 -3.24 15.98
N ARG A 72 -6.35 -3.92 16.33
CA ARG A 72 -6.95 -3.66 17.61
C ARG A 72 -6.65 -4.74 18.60
N ARG A 73 -6.86 -5.94 18.27
CA ARG A 73 -6.62 -7.00 19.15
C ARG A 73 -5.83 -8.06 18.55
N TRP A 74 -5.64 -8.10 17.28
CA TRP A 74 -5.02 -9.20 16.59
C TRP A 74 -3.63 -8.84 16.21
N ASP A 75 -2.84 -9.80 15.94
CA ASP A 75 -1.53 -9.55 15.37
C ASP A 75 -1.70 -9.20 13.88
N LYS A 76 -0.58 -9.02 13.24
CA LYS A 76 -0.54 -8.65 11.85
C LYS A 76 -1.27 -9.67 10.97
N TRP A 77 -1.09 -10.94 11.29
CA TRP A 77 -1.69 -12.01 10.52
C TRP A 77 -3.22 -11.90 10.53
N GLY A 78 -3.78 -11.86 11.73
CA GLY A 78 -5.24 -11.80 11.86
C GLY A 78 -5.83 -10.54 11.25
N THR A 79 -5.09 -9.43 11.32
CA THR A 79 -5.55 -8.19 10.74
C THR A 79 -5.61 -8.31 9.22
N MET A 80 -4.60 -8.93 8.60
CA MET A 80 -4.59 -9.06 7.16
C MET A 80 -5.72 -9.97 6.68
N GLU A 81 -6.00 -11.03 7.42
CA GLU A 81 -7.13 -11.88 7.07
C GLU A 81 -8.44 -11.13 7.16
N ALA A 82 -8.61 -10.37 8.23
CA ALA A 82 -9.85 -9.64 8.42
C ALA A 82 -10.06 -8.58 7.34
N ILE A 83 -8.99 -7.90 6.95
CA ILE A 83 -9.10 -6.89 5.90
C ILE A 83 -9.46 -7.54 4.59
N ARG A 84 -8.84 -8.66 4.28
CA ARG A 84 -9.11 -9.31 3.03
C ARG A 84 -10.58 -9.76 2.94
N GLU A 85 -11.11 -10.22 4.05
CA GLU A 85 -12.48 -10.68 4.06
C GLU A 85 -13.49 -9.55 4.03
N SER A 86 -13.11 -8.38 4.53
CA SER A 86 -14.06 -7.30 4.68
C SER A 86 -14.00 -6.26 3.57
N THR A 87 -13.06 -6.36 2.63
CA THR A 87 -12.96 -5.39 1.55
C THR A 87 -13.39 -6.04 0.24
N ASP A 88 -13.97 -5.21 -0.61
CA ASP A 88 -14.50 -5.71 -1.88
C ASP A 88 -13.53 -5.58 -3.04
N THR A 89 -12.34 -5.09 -2.80
CA THR A 89 -11.40 -4.90 -3.90
C THR A 89 -10.93 -6.26 -4.40
N PRO A 90 -10.75 -6.42 -5.69
CA PRO A 90 -10.29 -7.69 -6.22
C PRO A 90 -8.82 -7.97 -5.96
N ARG A 91 -8.04 -6.94 -5.65
CA ARG A 91 -6.62 -7.16 -5.41
C ARG A 91 -6.23 -6.65 -4.04
N HIS A 92 -5.38 -7.41 -3.37
CA HIS A 92 -4.87 -7.07 -2.06
C HIS A 92 -3.35 -7.23 -2.11
N VAL A 93 -2.64 -6.13 -1.96
CA VAL A 93 -1.18 -6.10 -2.09
C VAL A 93 -0.55 -5.68 -0.78
N PHE A 94 0.44 -6.44 -0.34
CA PHE A 94 1.15 -6.16 0.90
C PHE A 94 2.59 -5.82 0.55
N ILE A 95 3.02 -4.62 0.93
CA ILE A 95 4.37 -4.16 0.69
C ILE A 95 5.15 -4.36 1.98
N GLY A 96 6.18 -5.17 1.92
CA GLY A 96 6.93 -5.53 3.12
C GLY A 96 8.42 -5.49 2.91
N THR A 97 9.17 -5.99 3.89
CA THR A 97 10.61 -5.85 3.88
C THR A 97 11.38 -7.16 3.95
N GLY A 98 10.74 -8.28 4.09
CA GLY A 98 11.55 -9.47 4.23
C GLY A 98 10.75 -10.74 4.21
N ARG A 99 11.43 -11.81 4.61
CA ARG A 99 10.83 -13.13 4.53
C ARG A 99 9.59 -13.30 5.38
N THR A 100 9.60 -12.74 6.57
CA THR A 100 8.45 -12.87 7.45
C THR A 100 7.22 -12.21 6.85
N ASP A 101 7.39 -11.02 6.28
CA ASP A 101 6.28 -10.33 5.64
C ASP A 101 5.76 -11.13 4.45
N ARG A 102 6.68 -11.72 3.70
CA ARG A 102 6.29 -12.53 2.56
C ARG A 102 5.51 -13.76 2.99
N GLN A 103 5.96 -14.40 4.06
CA GLN A 103 5.27 -15.58 4.55
C GLN A 103 3.86 -15.25 5.01
N ILE A 104 3.68 -14.11 5.67
CA ILE A 104 2.36 -13.72 6.11
C ILE A 104 1.47 -13.42 4.91
N ALA A 105 2.01 -12.74 3.92
CA ALA A 105 1.23 -12.44 2.73
C ALA A 105 0.78 -13.73 2.03
N ASP A 106 1.71 -14.68 1.89
CA ASP A 106 1.37 -15.94 1.24
C ASP A 106 0.30 -16.69 2.03
N ALA A 107 0.42 -16.70 3.34
CA ALA A 107 -0.52 -17.44 4.17
C ALA A 107 -1.90 -16.81 4.21
N THR A 108 -1.99 -15.51 3.99
CA THR A 108 -3.25 -14.80 4.04
C THR A 108 -3.78 -14.43 2.65
N ASP A 109 -3.13 -14.96 1.64
CA ASP A 109 -3.57 -14.80 0.24
C ASP A 109 -3.48 -13.36 -0.23
N TRP A 110 -2.45 -12.66 0.17
CA TRP A 110 -2.15 -11.32 -0.31
C TRP A 110 -0.98 -11.41 -1.29
N GLU A 111 -0.97 -10.51 -2.27
CA GLU A 111 0.19 -10.42 -3.15
C GLU A 111 1.30 -9.72 -2.40
N TYR A 112 2.49 -10.23 -2.46
CA TYR A 112 3.60 -9.62 -1.75
C TYR A 112 4.49 -8.84 -2.69
N ARG A 113 4.89 -7.65 -2.28
CA ARG A 113 5.88 -6.87 -3.03
C ARG A 113 6.90 -6.29 -2.06
N PRO A 114 8.19 -6.47 -2.33
CA PRO A 114 9.20 -5.83 -1.49
C PRO A 114 9.12 -4.31 -1.66
N VAL A 115 9.35 -3.59 -0.59
CA VAL A 115 9.26 -2.13 -0.64
C VAL A 115 10.24 -1.55 -1.65
N ARG A 116 11.39 -2.20 -1.84
CA ARG A 116 12.35 -1.73 -2.81
C ARG A 116 11.73 -1.71 -4.21
N GLU A 117 11.07 -2.78 -4.58
CA GLU A 117 10.45 -2.89 -5.88
C GLU A 117 9.31 -1.90 -6.04
N ALA A 118 8.48 -1.81 -5.02
CA ALA A 118 7.34 -0.89 -5.08
C ALA A 118 7.81 0.55 -5.18
N ALA A 119 8.83 0.91 -4.41
CA ALA A 119 9.35 2.27 -4.43
C ALA A 119 9.97 2.61 -5.78
N ASP A 120 10.68 1.65 -6.39
CA ASP A 120 11.25 1.89 -7.70
C ASP A 120 10.17 2.14 -8.73
N LEU A 121 9.13 1.34 -8.71
CA LEU A 121 8.06 1.49 -9.69
C LEU A 121 7.26 2.76 -9.49
N ALA A 122 7.06 3.15 -8.25
CA ALA A 122 6.27 4.33 -7.94
C ALA A 122 7.07 5.62 -8.00
N GLY A 123 8.39 5.51 -7.93
CA GLY A 123 9.22 6.70 -7.87
C GLY A 123 9.35 7.27 -6.48
N TRP A 124 9.07 6.47 -5.46
CA TRP A 124 9.23 6.91 -4.08
C TRP A 124 10.68 6.74 -3.65
N GLU A 125 11.19 7.72 -2.93
CA GLU A 125 12.55 7.61 -2.44
C GLU A 125 12.60 6.77 -1.18
N ARG A 126 13.66 6.02 -1.01
CA ARG A 126 13.87 5.25 0.20
C ARG A 126 14.96 5.89 1.03
N ARG A 127 14.95 5.58 2.31
CA ARG A 127 15.94 6.17 3.22
C ARG A 127 17.32 5.58 3.08
N ASP A 128 17.46 4.46 2.42
CA ASP A 128 18.71 3.80 2.27
C ASP A 128 19.67 4.68 1.48
N PRO A 129 20.75 5.14 2.07
CA PRO A 129 21.66 6.03 1.35
C PRO A 129 22.27 5.40 0.11
N ALA A 130 22.31 4.10 0.03
CA ALA A 130 22.89 3.44 -1.13
C ALA A 130 22.00 3.52 -2.35
N ASP A 131 20.76 3.92 -2.18
CA ASP A 131 19.85 3.96 -3.29
C ASP A 131 19.40 5.34 -3.62
N ARG A 132 20.25 6.29 -3.66
CA ARG A 132 19.87 7.65 -3.92
C ARG A 132 19.82 8.00 -5.37
N THR A 133 19.49 7.12 -6.24
CA THR A 133 19.39 7.43 -7.65
C THR A 133 18.15 8.25 -7.93
N PRO A 134 18.24 9.28 -8.72
CA PRO A 134 17.05 10.07 -9.07
C PRO A 134 16.01 9.20 -9.75
N ARG A 135 14.78 9.41 -9.38
CA ARG A 135 13.72 8.59 -9.93
C ARG A 135 12.64 9.41 -10.57
N SER A 136 13.01 10.57 -11.07
CA SER A 136 12.02 11.42 -11.69
C SER A 136 11.35 10.72 -12.84
N GLY A 137 10.09 10.87 -12.96
CA GLY A 137 9.36 10.24 -14.03
C GLY A 137 8.81 8.89 -13.73
N ARG A 138 9.26 8.28 -12.67
CA ARG A 138 8.81 6.93 -12.39
C ARG A 138 7.40 6.85 -11.83
N LEU A 139 6.96 7.92 -11.19
CA LEU A 139 5.62 7.94 -10.69
C LEU A 139 4.61 7.74 -11.79
N SER A 140 4.83 8.43 -12.90
CA SER A 140 3.92 8.32 -14.01
C SER A 140 3.91 6.91 -14.56
N ARG A 141 5.07 6.33 -14.70
CA ARG A 141 5.18 4.98 -15.20
C ARG A 141 4.49 3.98 -14.28
N PHE A 142 4.64 4.16 -12.97
CA PHE A 142 4.00 3.26 -12.02
C PHE A 142 2.48 3.32 -12.20
N ARG A 143 1.94 4.52 -12.27
CA ARG A 143 0.50 4.65 -12.42
C ARG A 143 0.00 4.07 -13.72
N ASP A 144 0.76 4.25 -14.78
CA ASP A 144 0.37 3.70 -16.06
C ASP A 144 0.37 2.17 -16.03
N LEU A 145 1.36 1.60 -15.37
CA LEU A 145 1.43 0.15 -15.26
C LEU A 145 0.29 -0.41 -14.41
N VAL A 146 -0.06 0.30 -13.35
CA VAL A 146 -1.18 -0.14 -12.52
C VAL A 146 -2.46 -0.10 -13.34
N ARG A 147 -2.62 0.97 -14.11
CA ARG A 147 -3.81 1.11 -14.91
C ARG A 147 -3.93 -0.03 -15.90
N ASP A 148 -2.82 -0.42 -16.51
CA ASP A 148 -2.83 -1.47 -17.50
C ASP A 148 -2.69 -2.84 -16.90
N ARG A 149 -2.52 -2.91 -15.58
CA ARG A 149 -2.37 -4.18 -14.89
C ARG A 149 -1.12 -4.91 -15.28
N LEU A 150 -0.12 -4.21 -15.78
CA LEU A 150 1.08 -4.88 -16.20
C LEU A 150 2.17 -4.93 -15.16
N TRP A 151 2.15 -4.04 -14.19
CA TRP A 151 3.25 -4.00 -13.25
C TRP A 151 3.12 -5.04 -12.14
N TRP A 152 1.96 -5.66 -12.03
CA TRP A 152 1.81 -6.75 -11.09
C TRP A 152 1.56 -8.00 -11.90
N PRO A 153 2.59 -8.71 -12.22
CA PRO A 153 2.40 -9.92 -13.00
C PRO A 153 1.87 -11.02 -12.10
N PHE A 154 1.06 -11.84 -12.58
CA PHE A 154 0.56 -12.95 -11.81
C PHE A 154 0.54 -14.19 -12.63
#